data_d494718e30bb1630f168f4e1ad659274
#
_entry.id   d494718e30bb1630f168f4e1ad659274
#
_cell.length_a   1.000
_cell.length_b   1.000
_cell.length_c   1.000
_cell.angle_alpha   90.00
_cell.angle_beta   90.00
_cell.angle_gamma   90.00
#
_symmetry.space_group_name_H-M   'P 1'
#
loop_
_entity.id
_entity.type
_entity.pdbx_description
1 polymer ?
#
loop_
_entity_poly.entity_id
_entity_poly.type
_entity_poly.pdbx_seq_one_letter_code
_entity_poly.pdbx_strand_id
1 'polypeptide(L)'
;MRVPHPLTVTFICLISVVMLTAQQSKPYRTRLAPVPIDVSMQATVAGSGAVSAVLTGTKLAVTGTFEGLKSPATIAQIHKSPVRGVRGPNVFDLTVAKTDATSGTISGSFDLTAIQVADLEKGRLYVQLHSENAPEGNLWGWLMPQENKR
;
A
#
# COMPACT_ATOMS: atom_id res chain seq x y z
N MET A 1 -77.98 -14.26 -23.94
CA MET A 1 -76.76 -15.04 -23.48
C MET A 1 -75.51 -14.17 -23.65
N ARG A 2 -74.93 -13.65 -22.53
CA ARG A 2 -73.70 -12.87 -22.57
C ARG A 2 -72.58 -13.78 -22.12
N VAL A 3 -71.58 -13.92 -22.93
CA VAL A 3 -70.38 -14.72 -22.64
C VAL A 3 -69.39 -13.80 -21.95
N PRO A 4 -68.83 -14.17 -20.76
CA PRO A 4 -67.81 -13.35 -20.09
C PRO A 4 -66.43 -13.59 -20.71
N HIS A 5 -65.70 -12.51 -20.99
CA HIS A 5 -64.33 -12.53 -21.45
C HIS A 5 -63.38 -12.79 -20.24
N PRO A 6 -62.38 -13.65 -20.34
CA PRO A 6 -61.38 -13.81 -19.29
C PRO A 6 -60.39 -12.63 -19.30
N LEU A 7 -60.23 -11.98 -18.14
CA LEU A 7 -59.19 -11.00 -17.87
C LEU A 7 -57.82 -11.73 -17.78
N THR A 8 -56.99 -11.51 -18.76
CA THR A 8 -55.58 -12.00 -18.72
C THR A 8 -54.78 -11.04 -17.86
N VAL A 9 -54.43 -11.45 -16.63
CA VAL A 9 -53.54 -10.70 -15.76
C VAL A 9 -52.10 -11.02 -16.19
N THR A 10 -51.47 -10.06 -16.85
CA THR A 10 -50.04 -10.15 -17.22
C THR A 10 -49.19 -9.82 -16.00
N PHE A 11 -48.55 -10.80 -15.41
CA PHE A 11 -47.62 -10.67 -14.29
C PHE A 11 -46.27 -10.21 -14.83
N ILE A 12 -45.94 -8.91 -14.75
CA ILE A 12 -44.66 -8.36 -15.12
C ILE A 12 -43.69 -8.63 -13.97
N CYS A 13 -42.85 -9.66 -14.15
CA CYS A 13 -41.78 -9.97 -13.23
C CYS A 13 -40.64 -8.95 -13.41
N LEU A 14 -40.51 -7.96 -12.52
CA LEU A 14 -39.37 -7.04 -12.49
C LEU A 14 -38.15 -7.79 -11.99
N ILE A 15 -37.27 -8.22 -12.91
CA ILE A 15 -35.96 -8.76 -12.57
C ILE A 15 -35.06 -7.58 -12.23
N SER A 16 -34.86 -7.33 -10.93
CA SER A 16 -33.86 -6.37 -10.45
C SER A 16 -32.47 -6.95 -10.67
N VAL A 17 -31.79 -6.53 -11.73
CA VAL A 17 -30.37 -6.84 -11.97
C VAL A 17 -29.55 -6.03 -10.96
N VAL A 18 -29.10 -6.65 -9.88
CA VAL A 18 -28.12 -6.08 -8.97
C VAL A 18 -26.77 -6.09 -9.70
N MET A 19 -26.38 -4.95 -10.26
CA MET A 19 -25.05 -4.75 -10.81
C MET A 19 -24.05 -4.74 -9.65
N LEU A 20 -23.37 -5.88 -9.43
CA LEU A 20 -22.24 -5.97 -8.53
C LEU A 20 -21.06 -5.27 -9.19
N THR A 21 -20.84 -3.99 -8.89
CA THR A 21 -19.66 -3.26 -9.34
C THR A 21 -18.45 -3.83 -8.62
N ALA A 22 -17.66 -4.65 -9.31
CA ALA A 22 -16.38 -5.11 -8.81
C ALA A 22 -15.49 -3.87 -8.57
N GLN A 23 -15.13 -3.63 -7.31
CA GLN A 23 -14.27 -2.52 -6.91
C GLN A 23 -12.88 -2.75 -7.50
N GLN A 24 -12.46 -1.87 -8.41
CA GLN A 24 -11.19 -2.00 -9.13
C GLN A 24 -10.02 -1.85 -8.15
N SER A 25 -9.14 -2.85 -8.11
CA SER A 25 -7.92 -2.81 -7.34
C SER A 25 -6.78 -2.14 -8.13
N LYS A 26 -6.04 -1.27 -7.46
CA LYS A 26 -4.88 -0.56 -8.04
C LYS A 26 -3.61 -1.05 -7.38
N PRO A 27 -2.67 -1.67 -8.12
CA PRO A 27 -1.38 -2.10 -7.57
C PRO A 27 -0.36 -0.96 -7.52
N TYR A 28 0.44 -0.97 -6.46
CA TYR A 28 1.59 -0.08 -6.25
C TYR A 28 2.80 -0.93 -5.89
N ARG A 29 3.99 -0.49 -6.28
CA ARG A 29 5.24 -1.17 -5.96
C ARG A 29 6.36 -0.18 -5.73
N THR A 30 7.34 -0.62 -4.93
CA THR A 30 8.61 0.06 -4.79
C THR A 30 9.72 -0.93 -4.44
N ARG A 31 10.95 -0.58 -4.82
CA ARG A 31 12.15 -1.17 -4.25
C ARG A 31 12.55 -0.32 -3.04
N LEU A 32 12.93 -0.98 -1.97
CA LEU A 32 13.55 -0.33 -0.84
C LEU A 32 15.07 -0.28 -1.09
N ALA A 33 15.59 0.92 -1.05
CA ALA A 33 17.03 1.19 -1.17
C ALA A 33 17.50 1.98 0.07
N PRO A 34 18.81 1.98 0.36
CA PRO A 34 19.34 2.83 1.40
C PRO A 34 18.87 4.27 1.28
N VAL A 35 18.52 4.88 2.43
CA VAL A 35 18.28 6.32 2.48
C VAL A 35 19.55 7.06 2.02
N PRO A 36 19.46 8.33 1.58
CA PRO A 36 20.65 9.12 1.28
C PRO A 36 21.58 9.13 2.49
N ILE A 37 22.80 8.70 2.30
CA ILE A 37 23.82 8.55 3.33
C ILE A 37 24.91 9.61 3.21
N ASP A 38 25.40 10.05 4.34
CA ASP A 38 26.68 10.77 4.46
C ASP A 38 27.81 9.79 4.86
N VAL A 39 29.00 10.31 5.04
CA VAL A 39 30.18 9.50 5.41
C VAL A 39 29.98 8.76 6.74
N SER A 40 29.30 9.37 7.72
CA SER A 40 29.05 8.78 9.03
C SER A 40 28.09 7.61 9.00
N MET A 41 27.17 7.61 8.04
CA MET A 41 26.12 6.59 7.89
C MET A 41 26.56 5.36 7.08
N GLN A 42 27.69 5.41 6.39
CA GLN A 42 28.18 4.31 5.54
C GLN A 42 28.39 2.99 6.30
N ALA A 43 28.76 3.08 7.58
CA ALA A 43 28.97 1.92 8.43
C ALA A 43 27.65 1.29 8.91
N THR A 44 26.56 2.03 8.96
CA THR A 44 25.33 1.65 9.66
C THR A 44 24.15 1.41 8.72
N VAL A 45 24.15 1.99 7.53
CA VAL A 45 23.06 1.88 6.55
C VAL A 45 23.44 0.94 5.42
N ALA A 46 22.66 -0.11 5.22
CA ALA A 46 22.78 -1.06 4.11
C ALA A 46 21.49 -1.87 3.96
N GLY A 47 21.46 -2.71 2.95
CA GLY A 47 20.39 -3.62 2.67
C GLY A 47 19.55 -3.24 1.47
N SER A 48 18.54 -4.04 1.22
CA SER A 48 17.58 -3.87 0.14
C SER A 48 16.25 -4.48 0.52
N GLY A 49 15.22 -4.20 -0.28
CA GLY A 49 13.93 -4.78 -0.09
C GLY A 49 12.98 -4.46 -1.24
N ALA A 50 11.76 -4.97 -1.11
CA ALA A 50 10.68 -4.67 -2.04
C ALA A 50 9.36 -4.58 -1.29
N VAL A 51 8.51 -3.67 -1.71
CA VAL A 51 7.16 -3.51 -1.17
C VAL A 51 6.15 -3.52 -2.30
N SER A 52 5.07 -4.26 -2.09
CA SER A 52 3.87 -4.23 -2.92
C SER A 52 2.71 -3.73 -2.06
N ALA A 53 1.87 -2.91 -2.66
CA ALA A 53 0.64 -2.47 -2.02
C ALA A 53 -0.51 -2.54 -3.03
N VAL A 54 -1.72 -2.82 -2.53
CA VAL A 54 -2.93 -2.88 -3.34
C VAL A 54 -3.99 -2.00 -2.69
N LEU A 55 -4.48 -1.02 -3.44
CA LEU A 55 -5.60 -0.18 -3.05
C LEU A 55 -6.89 -0.74 -3.65
N THR A 56 -7.86 -1.08 -2.81
CA THR A 56 -9.21 -1.50 -3.22
C THR A 56 -10.21 -0.57 -2.54
N GLY A 57 -10.83 0.32 -3.31
CA GLY A 57 -11.59 1.43 -2.76
C GLY A 57 -10.71 2.35 -1.94
N THR A 58 -10.92 2.39 -0.62
CA THR A 58 -10.08 3.13 0.33
C THR A 58 -9.13 2.25 1.12
N LYS A 59 -9.26 0.92 1.02
CA LYS A 59 -8.42 -0.02 1.76
C LYS A 59 -7.09 -0.26 1.05
N LEU A 60 -6.00 0.08 1.73
CA LEU A 60 -4.62 -0.16 1.30
C LEU A 60 -4.04 -1.36 2.05
N ALA A 61 -3.76 -2.45 1.35
CA ALA A 61 -3.03 -3.59 1.87
C ALA A 61 -1.57 -3.50 1.42
N VAL A 62 -0.63 -3.63 2.36
CA VAL A 62 0.81 -3.47 2.12
C VAL A 62 1.54 -4.73 2.58
N THR A 63 2.43 -5.25 1.75
CA THR A 63 3.33 -6.36 2.07
C THR A 63 4.71 -6.08 1.48
N GLY A 64 5.76 -6.54 2.16
CA GLY A 64 7.12 -6.38 1.65
C GLY A 64 8.12 -7.28 2.35
N THR A 65 9.32 -7.27 1.82
CA THR A 65 10.49 -7.99 2.37
C THR A 65 11.67 -7.05 2.46
N PHE A 66 12.58 -7.33 3.35
CA PHE A 66 13.86 -6.65 3.46
C PHE A 66 14.96 -7.63 3.88
N GLU A 67 16.19 -7.33 3.50
CA GLU A 67 17.36 -8.14 3.83
C GLU A 67 18.65 -7.31 3.83
N GLY A 68 19.69 -7.85 4.45
CA GLY A 68 21.04 -7.30 4.39
C GLY A 68 21.22 -6.01 5.18
N LEU A 69 20.43 -5.75 6.22
CA LEU A 69 20.67 -4.64 7.13
C LEU A 69 21.97 -4.86 7.91
N LYS A 70 22.55 -3.79 8.44
CA LYS A 70 23.78 -3.87 9.29
C LYS A 70 23.47 -3.97 10.79
N SER A 71 22.23 -3.78 11.19
CA SER A 71 21.74 -3.96 12.54
C SER A 71 20.27 -4.40 12.52
N PRO A 72 19.73 -4.94 13.62
CA PRO A 72 18.35 -5.41 13.67
C PRO A 72 17.34 -4.34 13.24
N ALA A 73 16.37 -4.74 12.42
CA ALA A 73 15.23 -3.89 12.09
C ALA A 73 14.44 -3.52 13.36
N THR A 74 13.97 -2.29 13.44
CA THR A 74 13.18 -1.81 14.58
C THR A 74 11.73 -1.58 14.17
N ILE A 75 11.45 -0.55 13.39
CA ILE A 75 10.12 -0.16 12.95
C ILE A 75 10.09 0.07 11.44
N ALA A 76 8.91 -0.08 10.84
CA ALA A 76 8.64 0.32 9.47
C ALA A 76 7.39 1.21 9.45
N GLN A 77 7.40 2.23 8.61
CA GLN A 77 6.35 3.25 8.59
C GLN A 77 6.04 3.69 7.16
N ILE A 78 4.79 4.13 6.94
CA ILE A 78 4.42 4.87 5.74
C ILE A 78 4.42 6.34 6.09
N HIS A 79 5.17 7.12 5.33
CA HIS A 79 5.30 8.56 5.47
C HIS A 79 4.64 9.28 4.30
N LYS A 80 4.23 10.52 4.53
CA LYS A 80 3.75 11.43 3.48
C LYS A 80 4.83 12.45 3.14
N SER A 81 5.32 12.40 1.91
CA SER A 81 6.28 13.36 1.37
C SER A 81 5.58 14.55 0.71
N PRO A 82 6.06 15.79 0.88
CA PRO A 82 5.58 16.92 0.10
C PRO A 82 5.88 16.76 -1.38
N VAL A 83 7.03 16.19 -1.70
CA VAL A 83 7.47 15.84 -3.06
C VAL A 83 8.42 14.64 -2.96
N ARG A 84 8.45 13.80 -4.01
CA ARG A 84 9.32 12.62 -4.05
C ARG A 84 10.78 12.98 -3.78
N GLY A 85 11.44 12.19 -2.92
CA GLY A 85 12.83 12.40 -2.50
C GLY A 85 12.99 13.24 -1.23
N VAL A 86 11.91 13.80 -0.70
CA VAL A 86 11.93 14.61 0.52
C VAL A 86 11.24 13.86 1.66
N ARG A 87 11.82 13.91 2.84
CA ARG A 87 11.24 13.33 4.06
C ARG A 87 9.96 14.06 4.47
N GLY A 88 9.05 13.35 5.10
CA GLY A 88 7.80 13.88 5.62
C GLY A 88 7.33 13.11 6.85
N PRO A 89 6.23 13.56 7.47
CA PRO A 89 5.72 12.95 8.68
C PRO A 89 5.23 11.50 8.46
N ASN A 90 5.28 10.70 9.53
CA ASN A 90 4.65 9.39 9.59
C ASN A 90 3.13 9.51 9.47
N VAL A 91 2.53 8.58 8.74
CA VAL A 91 1.07 8.48 8.54
C VAL A 91 0.54 7.16 9.09
N PHE A 92 1.28 6.05 8.90
CA PHE A 92 0.90 4.72 9.35
C PHE A 92 2.13 3.93 9.81
N ASP A 93 1.94 3.12 10.86
CA ASP A 93 2.92 2.15 11.30
C ASP A 93 2.66 0.80 10.63
N LEU A 94 3.73 0.16 10.17
CA LEU A 94 3.72 -1.17 9.58
C LEU A 94 4.21 -2.20 10.60
N THR A 95 3.68 -3.40 10.51
CA THR A 95 4.19 -4.53 11.30
C THR A 95 5.48 -5.05 10.70
N VAL A 96 6.52 -5.20 11.52
CA VAL A 96 7.78 -5.83 11.16
C VAL A 96 7.84 -7.23 11.76
N ALA A 97 7.97 -8.25 10.92
CA ALA A 97 8.22 -9.63 11.34
C ALA A 97 9.62 -10.04 10.89
N LYS A 98 10.51 -10.26 11.87
CA LYS A 98 11.92 -10.61 11.62
C LYS A 98 12.04 -12.10 11.31
N THR A 99 12.72 -12.46 10.22
CA THR A 99 13.18 -13.83 9.95
C THR A 99 14.51 -14.10 10.63
N ASP A 100 15.35 -13.06 10.68
CA ASP A 100 16.58 -12.97 11.47
C ASP A 100 16.81 -11.51 11.91
N ALA A 101 17.97 -11.21 12.48
CA ALA A 101 18.26 -9.86 12.96
C ALA A 101 18.23 -8.80 11.86
N THR A 102 18.61 -9.15 10.62
CA THR A 102 18.89 -8.23 9.52
C THR A 102 17.97 -8.39 8.32
N SER A 103 17.01 -9.33 8.39
CA SER A 103 16.06 -9.67 7.34
C SER A 103 14.66 -9.90 7.90
N GLY A 104 13.64 -9.75 7.06
CA GLY A 104 12.27 -10.00 7.48
C GLY A 104 11.24 -9.52 6.49
N THR A 105 10.02 -9.40 7.00
CA THR A 105 8.86 -8.93 6.24
C THR A 105 8.24 -7.72 6.92
N ILE A 106 7.56 -6.91 6.12
CA ILE A 106 6.70 -5.81 6.58
C ILE A 106 5.30 -5.99 6.04
N SER A 107 4.30 -5.62 6.83
CA SER A 107 2.90 -5.73 6.43
C SER A 107 2.02 -4.69 7.11
N GLY A 108 0.87 -4.41 6.52
CA GLY A 108 -0.16 -3.56 7.10
C GLY A 108 -1.40 -3.47 6.25
N SER A 109 -2.50 -3.05 6.86
CA SER A 109 -3.76 -2.79 6.16
C SER A 109 -4.42 -1.57 6.77
N PHE A 110 -4.77 -0.58 5.94
CA PHE A 110 -5.23 0.74 6.37
C PHE A 110 -6.42 1.20 5.56
N ASP A 111 -7.34 1.89 6.21
CA ASP A 111 -8.41 2.60 5.52
C ASP A 111 -7.96 4.05 5.30
N LEU A 112 -7.76 4.42 4.04
CA LEU A 112 -7.26 5.73 3.66
C LEU A 112 -8.40 6.75 3.58
N THR A 113 -8.13 7.98 3.99
CA THR A 113 -8.98 9.12 3.66
C THR A 113 -8.86 9.47 2.18
N ALA A 114 -9.82 10.21 1.63
CA ALA A 114 -9.77 10.67 0.23
C ALA A 114 -8.48 11.46 -0.08
N ILE A 115 -7.98 12.24 0.88
CA ILE A 115 -6.72 12.99 0.74
C ILE A 115 -5.53 12.03 0.65
N GLN A 116 -5.49 10.98 1.49
CA GLN A 116 -4.42 9.99 1.47
C GLN A 116 -4.44 9.13 0.20
N VAL A 117 -5.62 8.80 -0.33
CA VAL A 117 -5.76 8.15 -1.64
C VAL A 117 -5.15 9.04 -2.74
N ALA A 118 -5.49 10.34 -2.76
CA ALA A 118 -4.93 11.28 -3.72
C ALA A 118 -3.40 11.44 -3.58
N ASP A 119 -2.87 11.43 -2.35
CA ASP A 119 -1.42 11.46 -2.10
C ASP A 119 -0.72 10.19 -2.58
N LEU A 120 -1.33 9.01 -2.38
CA LEU A 120 -0.84 7.73 -2.90
C LEU A 120 -0.80 7.74 -4.44
N GLU A 121 -1.87 8.18 -5.10
CA GLU A 121 -1.96 8.27 -6.55
C GLU A 121 -0.92 9.24 -7.16
N LYS A 122 -0.56 10.29 -6.42
CA LYS A 122 0.51 11.24 -6.80
C LYS A 122 1.91 10.75 -6.47
N GLY A 123 2.06 9.52 -5.92
CA GLY A 123 3.36 8.96 -5.51
C GLY A 123 4.00 9.73 -4.35
N ARG A 124 3.20 10.29 -3.43
CA ARG A 124 3.68 11.03 -2.26
C ARG A 124 3.83 10.18 -1.01
N LEU A 125 3.32 8.95 -1.01
CA LEU A 125 3.51 8.03 0.10
C LEU A 125 4.75 7.17 -0.13
N TYR A 126 5.58 7.04 0.90
CA TYR A 126 6.76 6.19 0.87
C TYR A 126 6.86 5.33 2.12
N VAL A 127 7.44 4.15 1.96
CA VAL A 127 7.76 3.25 3.07
C VAL A 127 9.17 3.55 3.54
N GLN A 128 9.37 3.61 4.84
CA GLN A 128 10.69 3.72 5.47
C GLN A 128 10.83 2.63 6.52
N LEU A 129 11.96 1.91 6.45
CA LEU A 129 12.40 0.92 7.44
C LEU A 129 13.56 1.50 8.23
N HIS A 130 13.51 1.31 9.55
CA HIS A 130 14.52 1.76 10.49
C HIS A 130 15.25 0.54 11.09
N SER A 131 16.45 0.75 11.59
CA SER A 131 17.23 -0.26 12.30
C SER A 131 17.91 0.36 13.51
N GLU A 132 18.41 -0.49 14.43
CA GLU A 132 19.02 -0.03 15.70
C GLU A 132 20.12 1.00 15.48
N ASN A 133 21.01 0.76 14.51
CA ASN A 133 22.13 1.66 14.21
C ASN A 133 21.80 2.73 13.16
N ALA A 134 20.54 2.74 12.63
CA ALA A 134 20.04 3.75 11.71
C ALA A 134 18.61 4.15 12.11
N PRO A 135 18.42 4.78 13.29
CA PRO A 135 17.11 5.14 13.81
C PRO A 135 16.42 6.23 12.99
N GLU A 136 17.16 7.05 12.25
CA GLU A 136 16.61 8.07 11.34
C GLU A 136 16.14 7.50 9.99
N GLY A 137 16.33 6.20 9.77
CA GLY A 137 15.95 5.46 8.58
C GLY A 137 17.13 4.69 7.97
N ASN A 138 16.86 3.47 7.54
CA ASN A 138 17.81 2.60 6.87
C ASN A 138 17.45 2.43 5.40
N LEU A 139 16.23 1.97 5.10
CA LEU A 139 15.74 1.80 3.73
C LEU A 139 14.48 2.64 3.51
N TRP A 140 14.30 3.12 2.29
CA TRP A 140 13.08 3.79 1.89
C TRP A 140 12.69 3.50 0.44
N GLY A 141 11.41 3.78 0.09
CA GLY A 141 10.91 3.65 -1.28
C GLY A 141 9.51 4.23 -1.45
N TRP A 142 9.29 4.99 -2.53
CA TRP A 142 8.00 5.59 -2.86
C TRP A 142 7.07 4.57 -3.51
N LEU A 143 5.84 4.45 -3.01
CA LEU A 143 4.80 3.61 -3.58
C LEU A 143 4.34 4.21 -4.91
N MET A 144 4.74 3.59 -6.01
CA MET A 144 4.40 4.06 -7.35
C MET A 144 3.31 3.19 -7.97
N PRO A 145 2.29 3.81 -8.62
CA PRO A 145 1.27 3.06 -9.31
C PRO A 145 1.90 2.19 -10.41
N GLN A 146 1.38 0.98 -10.55
CA GLN A 146 1.77 0.08 -11.62
C GLN A 146 0.73 0.15 -12.72
N GLU A 147 1.17 0.42 -13.94
CA GLU A 147 0.30 0.31 -15.10
C GLU A 147 -0.04 -1.16 -15.35
N ASN A 148 -1.33 -1.46 -15.47
CA ASN A 148 -1.76 -2.75 -15.99
C ASN A 148 -1.35 -2.81 -17.46
N LYS A 149 -0.21 -3.43 -17.78
CA LYS A 149 0.11 -3.78 -19.18
C LYS A 149 -0.99 -4.71 -19.68
N ARG A 150 -1.83 -4.17 -20.55
CA ARG A 150 -2.81 -4.96 -21.33
C ARG A 150 -2.08 -5.76 -22.41
#